data_daa23cf2d43ef072bd5593fbda64831a
#
_entry.id   daa23cf2d43ef072bd5593fbda64831a
#
_cell.length_a   1.000
_cell.length_b   1.000
_cell.length_c   1.000
_cell.angle_alpha   90.00
_cell.angle_beta   90.00
_cell.angle_gamma   90.00
#
_symmetry.space_group_name_H-M   'P 1'
#
loop_
_entity.id
_entity.type
_entity.pdbx_description
1 polymer ?
#
loop_
_entity_poly.entity_id
_entity_poly.type
_entity_poly.pdbx_seq_one_letter_code
_entity_poly.pdbx_strand_id
1 'polypeptide(L)'
;LQMRIPTGDVGRKCLNIHHAVNVTDEFMTAVEKGTDWNLLDPNDRSVRETMSARKLWELVLETRFRTGEPYINFIDTANHALPQTMKDKGLKINGSNLCNEIHLPTNEDRTAVCCLSSLNLERYDEWKDTSLVKDLIRYLDNVLQFFIDHAGDEISRARYSAQQERSLGLGAMGFHSYLQQHRIPFESDLASSINDAIFKQIKEYAVEETELLAEEKEEAPDMKGTGRRNAHLLAIAPN
;
A
#
# COMPACT_ATOMS: atom_id res chain seq x y z
N LEU A 1 -1.04 -5.44 21.25
CA LEU A 1 -2.51 -5.40 21.27
C LEU A 1 -3.04 -4.77 22.56
N GLN A 2 -2.71 -5.29 23.72
CA GLN A 2 -3.20 -4.77 25.02
C GLN A 2 -2.80 -3.31 25.31
N MET A 3 -1.72 -2.83 24.72
CA MET A 3 -1.25 -1.43 24.83
C MET A 3 -2.22 -0.43 24.20
N ARG A 4 -3.09 -0.87 23.30
CA ARG A 4 -4.08 -0.04 22.60
C ARG A 4 -5.40 0.12 23.37
N ILE A 5 -5.70 -0.77 24.29
CA ILE A 5 -6.95 -0.74 25.08
C ILE A 5 -6.84 0.34 26.17
N PRO A 6 -7.70 1.37 26.22
CA PRO A 6 -7.56 2.54 27.10
C PRO A 6 -8.03 2.27 28.54
N THR A 7 -7.75 1.07 29.07
CA THR A 7 -8.08 0.69 30.45
C THR A 7 -6.85 0.37 31.26
N GLY A 8 -6.88 0.57 32.56
CA GLY A 8 -5.77 0.35 33.47
C GLY A 8 -4.80 1.54 33.48
N ASP A 9 -3.51 1.27 33.70
CA ASP A 9 -2.47 2.31 33.79
C ASP A 9 -2.22 2.94 32.40
N VAL A 10 -2.76 4.13 32.17
CA VAL A 10 -2.66 4.90 30.91
C VAL A 10 -1.20 5.23 30.58
N GLY A 11 -0.32 5.40 31.58
CA GLY A 11 1.10 5.66 31.34
C GLY A 11 1.86 4.51 30.65
N ARG A 12 1.25 3.31 30.61
CA ARG A 12 1.78 2.13 29.90
C ARG A 12 1.07 1.84 28.59
N LYS A 13 0.29 2.79 28.05
CA LYS A 13 -0.49 2.60 26.82
C LYS A 13 0.12 3.40 25.67
N CYS A 14 -0.11 2.91 24.46
CA CYS A 14 0.32 3.53 23.21
C CYS A 14 -0.92 3.94 22.39
N LEU A 15 -1.73 4.85 22.93
CA LEU A 15 -3.02 5.23 22.34
C LEU A 15 -2.88 6.13 21.12
N ASN A 16 -1.75 6.85 21.01
CA ASN A 16 -1.48 7.81 19.93
C ASN A 16 -0.54 7.24 18.85
N ILE A 17 -0.30 5.94 18.85
CA ILE A 17 0.53 5.25 17.86
C ILE A 17 -0.38 4.33 17.05
N HIS A 18 -0.33 4.43 15.73
CA HIS A 18 -1.00 3.48 14.86
C HIS A 18 -0.27 2.15 14.85
N HIS A 19 -1.02 1.07 14.99
CA HIS A 19 -0.49 -0.28 15.05
C HIS A 19 -0.91 -1.07 13.83
N ALA A 20 0.00 -1.89 13.32
CA ALA A 20 -0.29 -2.89 12.28
C ALA A 20 0.26 -4.26 12.70
N VAL A 21 -0.38 -5.31 12.22
CA VAL A 21 0.08 -6.69 12.37
C VAL A 21 0.28 -7.29 10.99
N ASN A 22 1.51 -7.71 10.71
CA ASN A 22 1.80 -8.49 9.51
C ASN A 22 1.36 -9.94 9.75
N VAL A 23 0.47 -10.44 8.93
CA VAL A 23 -0.09 -11.78 8.98
C VAL A 23 0.48 -12.57 7.81
N THR A 24 1.08 -13.74 8.10
CA THR A 24 1.61 -14.65 7.09
C THR A 24 0.60 -15.73 6.72
N ASP A 25 0.75 -16.32 5.54
CA ASP A 25 -0.05 -17.46 5.10
C ASP A 25 0.13 -18.66 6.04
N GLU A 26 1.35 -18.84 6.60
CA GLU A 26 1.63 -19.86 7.60
C GLU A 26 0.81 -19.65 8.88
N PHE A 27 0.74 -18.40 9.39
CA PHE A 27 -0.08 -18.07 10.55
C PHE A 27 -1.56 -18.33 10.28
N MET A 28 -2.08 -17.90 9.13
CA MET A 28 -3.48 -18.13 8.78
C MET A 28 -3.81 -19.63 8.63
N THR A 29 -2.87 -20.41 8.09
CA THR A 29 -2.99 -21.87 8.05
C THR A 29 -3.05 -22.48 9.46
N ALA A 30 -2.25 -21.96 10.41
CA ALA A 30 -2.28 -22.38 11.80
C ALA A 30 -3.61 -22.01 12.48
N VAL A 31 -4.17 -20.83 12.17
CA VAL A 31 -5.50 -20.41 12.62
C VAL A 31 -6.58 -21.35 12.11
N GLU A 32 -6.57 -21.67 10.81
CA GLU A 32 -7.55 -22.56 10.18
C GLU A 32 -7.50 -23.97 10.79
N LYS A 33 -6.29 -24.51 10.94
CA LYS A 33 -6.06 -25.86 11.51
C LYS A 33 -6.24 -25.92 13.03
N GLY A 34 -6.26 -24.77 13.73
CA GLY A 34 -6.36 -24.69 15.18
C GLY A 34 -5.10 -25.20 15.90
N THR A 35 -3.93 -25.03 15.28
CA THR A 35 -2.63 -25.40 15.88
C THR A 35 -2.07 -24.30 16.76
N ASP A 36 -1.02 -24.63 17.50
CA ASP A 36 -0.27 -23.66 18.30
C ASP A 36 0.64 -22.78 17.41
N TRP A 37 0.92 -21.60 17.91
CA TRP A 37 1.80 -20.61 17.30
C TRP A 37 2.85 -20.10 18.29
N ASN A 38 4.10 -20.02 17.86
CA ASN A 38 5.20 -19.55 18.67
C ASN A 38 5.39 -18.03 18.52
N LEU A 39 5.37 -17.32 19.62
CA LEU A 39 5.80 -15.92 19.71
C LEU A 39 7.30 -15.89 19.92
N LEU A 40 8.02 -15.28 18.99
CA LEU A 40 9.48 -15.28 18.96
C LEU A 40 10.04 -13.93 19.43
N ASP A 41 11.17 -13.96 20.11
CA ASP A 41 11.95 -12.76 20.38
C ASP A 41 12.50 -12.21 19.05
N PRO A 42 12.36 -10.91 18.78
CA PRO A 42 12.85 -10.33 17.53
C PRO A 42 14.38 -10.32 17.39
N ASN A 43 15.13 -10.36 18.49
CA ASN A 43 16.58 -10.28 18.48
C ASN A 43 17.26 -11.62 18.18
N ASP A 44 16.87 -12.65 18.94
CA ASP A 44 17.53 -13.97 18.90
C ASP A 44 16.65 -15.10 18.36
N ARG A 45 15.38 -14.79 18.01
CA ARG A 45 14.40 -15.75 17.52
C ARG A 45 14.03 -16.86 18.49
N SER A 46 14.40 -16.74 19.76
CA SER A 46 13.99 -17.68 20.80
C SER A 46 12.48 -17.65 21.01
N VAL A 47 11.88 -18.81 21.32
CA VAL A 47 10.46 -18.90 21.64
C VAL A 47 10.23 -18.26 23.01
N ARG A 48 9.45 -17.20 23.05
CA ARG A 48 9.03 -16.50 24.29
C ARG A 48 7.77 -17.12 24.89
N GLU A 49 6.84 -17.46 24.01
CA GLU A 49 5.56 -18.03 24.43
C GLU A 49 5.00 -18.87 23.28
N THR A 50 4.26 -19.92 23.63
CA THR A 50 3.48 -20.72 22.69
C THR A 50 2.01 -20.59 23.06
N MET A 51 1.16 -20.25 22.10
CA MET A 51 -0.28 -20.12 22.31
C MET A 51 -1.07 -20.57 21.10
N SER A 52 -2.36 -20.84 21.28
CA SER A 52 -3.24 -21.18 20.15
C SER A 52 -3.27 -20.06 19.13
N ALA A 53 -3.03 -20.37 17.85
CA ALA A 53 -3.13 -19.44 16.75
C ALA A 53 -4.53 -18.80 16.66
N ARG A 54 -5.61 -19.58 16.89
CA ARG A 54 -6.98 -19.05 16.91
C ARG A 54 -7.19 -18.03 18.01
N LYS A 55 -6.72 -18.31 19.23
CA LYS A 55 -6.84 -17.35 20.34
C LYS A 55 -6.08 -16.04 20.06
N LEU A 56 -4.91 -16.14 19.43
CA LEU A 56 -4.16 -14.96 19.04
C LEU A 56 -4.92 -14.15 17.96
N TRP A 57 -5.48 -14.84 16.97
CA TRP A 57 -6.28 -14.20 15.93
C TRP A 57 -7.56 -13.56 16.49
N GLU A 58 -8.30 -14.23 17.36
CA GLU A 58 -9.45 -13.69 18.07
C GLU A 58 -9.07 -12.42 18.85
N LEU A 59 -7.93 -12.42 19.53
CA LEU A 59 -7.43 -11.23 20.25
C LEU A 59 -7.14 -10.06 19.31
N VAL A 60 -6.56 -10.32 18.13
CA VAL A 60 -6.35 -9.30 17.09
C VAL A 60 -7.67 -8.69 16.65
N LEU A 61 -8.64 -9.55 16.28
CA LEU A 61 -9.97 -9.12 15.81
C LEU A 61 -10.75 -8.38 16.90
N GLU A 62 -10.75 -8.87 18.13
CA GLU A 62 -11.42 -8.21 19.26
C GLU A 62 -10.82 -6.82 19.54
N THR A 63 -9.49 -6.72 19.52
CA THR A 63 -8.80 -5.44 19.70
C THR A 63 -9.18 -4.46 18.58
N ARG A 64 -9.19 -4.93 17.32
CA ARG A 64 -9.59 -4.12 16.18
C ARG A 64 -11.05 -3.68 16.26
N PHE A 65 -11.95 -4.57 16.66
CA PHE A 65 -13.36 -4.24 16.83
C PHE A 65 -13.57 -3.15 17.88
N ARG A 66 -12.84 -3.22 18.99
CA ARG A 66 -12.96 -2.26 20.12
C ARG A 66 -12.30 -0.91 19.85
N THR A 67 -11.23 -0.87 19.07
CA THR A 67 -10.35 0.31 18.97
C THR A 67 -10.14 0.83 17.55
N GLY A 68 -10.61 0.12 16.52
CA GLY A 68 -10.31 0.39 15.12
C GLY A 68 -8.91 -0.10 14.69
N GLU A 69 -8.10 -0.59 15.61
CA GLU A 69 -6.72 -1.05 15.37
C GLU A 69 -6.46 -2.42 16.02
N PRO A 70 -5.45 -3.16 15.57
CA PRO A 70 -4.42 -2.83 14.57
C PRO A 70 -4.95 -2.88 13.12
N TYR A 71 -4.21 -2.30 12.17
CA TYR A 71 -4.31 -2.67 10.77
C TYR A 71 -3.85 -4.13 10.60
N ILE A 72 -4.42 -4.83 9.62
CA ILE A 72 -4.07 -6.22 9.32
C ILE A 72 -3.48 -6.26 7.91
N ASN A 73 -2.19 -6.60 7.84
CA ASN A 73 -1.45 -6.74 6.59
C ASN A 73 -1.23 -8.21 6.26
N PHE A 74 -1.79 -8.69 5.17
CA PHE A 74 -1.46 -9.99 4.61
C PHE A 74 -0.13 -9.87 3.84
N ILE A 75 0.99 -9.97 4.59
CA ILE A 75 2.30 -9.59 4.08
C ILE A 75 2.79 -10.50 2.94
N ASP A 76 2.42 -11.77 2.95
CA ASP A 76 2.78 -12.70 1.88
C ASP A 76 2.02 -12.36 0.60
N THR A 77 0.73 -12.00 0.69
CA THR A 77 -0.05 -11.50 -0.45
C THR A 77 0.59 -10.26 -1.07
N ALA A 78 1.04 -9.30 -0.23
CA ALA A 78 1.73 -8.10 -0.72
C ALA A 78 3.05 -8.47 -1.45
N ASN A 79 3.84 -9.39 -0.90
CA ASN A 79 5.07 -9.86 -1.53
C ASN A 79 4.80 -10.66 -2.82
N HIS A 80 3.72 -11.44 -2.88
CA HIS A 80 3.32 -12.12 -4.10
C HIS A 80 2.91 -11.17 -5.23
N ALA A 81 2.42 -9.97 -4.90
CA ALA A 81 2.01 -8.95 -5.86
C ALA A 81 3.18 -8.10 -6.39
N LEU A 82 4.37 -8.18 -5.82
CA LEU A 82 5.55 -7.45 -6.31
C LEU A 82 5.82 -7.77 -7.80
N PRO A 83 6.27 -6.79 -8.60
CA PRO A 83 6.80 -7.04 -9.95
C PRO A 83 7.86 -8.15 -9.95
N GLN A 84 7.83 -9.00 -10.97
CA GLN A 84 8.76 -10.13 -11.06
C GLN A 84 10.23 -9.68 -11.05
N THR A 85 10.55 -8.60 -11.74
CA THR A 85 11.89 -8.01 -11.76
C THR A 85 12.41 -7.61 -10.36
N MET A 86 11.52 -7.18 -9.48
CA MET A 86 11.86 -6.85 -8.10
C MET A 86 12.04 -8.12 -7.25
N LYS A 87 11.23 -9.15 -7.46
CA LYS A 87 11.39 -10.46 -6.83
C LYS A 87 12.71 -11.11 -7.21
N ASP A 88 13.08 -11.06 -8.49
CA ASP A 88 14.34 -11.62 -9.03
C ASP A 88 15.58 -10.94 -8.42
N LYS A 89 15.43 -9.69 -7.95
CA LYS A 89 16.45 -8.96 -7.18
C LYS A 89 16.42 -9.26 -5.68
N GLY A 90 15.53 -10.13 -5.22
CA GLY A 90 15.40 -10.48 -3.81
C GLY A 90 14.77 -9.37 -2.95
N LEU A 91 14.10 -8.40 -3.58
CA LEU A 91 13.41 -7.32 -2.85
C LEU A 91 12.19 -7.86 -2.11
N LYS A 92 11.95 -7.33 -0.91
CA LYS A 92 10.89 -7.78 -0.03
C LYS A 92 10.18 -6.62 0.65
N ILE A 93 8.87 -6.69 0.70
CA ILE A 93 8.02 -5.83 1.51
C ILE A 93 8.04 -6.33 2.96
N ASN A 94 8.49 -5.49 3.88
CA ASN A 94 8.56 -5.82 5.31
C ASN A 94 7.42 -5.22 6.14
N GLY A 95 6.65 -4.30 5.58
CA GLY A 95 5.53 -3.63 6.22
C GLY A 95 4.89 -2.62 5.29
N SER A 96 4.05 -1.77 5.85
CA SER A 96 3.36 -0.69 5.15
C SER A 96 3.72 0.68 5.71
N ASN A 97 3.25 1.75 5.06
CA ASN A 97 3.23 3.09 5.63
C ASN A 97 2.22 3.19 6.80
N LEU A 98 2.16 4.39 7.41
CA LEU A 98 1.26 4.70 8.53
C LEU A 98 -0.21 4.38 8.22
N CYS A 99 -0.68 4.73 7.03
CA CYS A 99 -2.09 4.60 6.63
C CYS A 99 -2.42 3.22 6.04
N ASN A 100 -1.43 2.38 5.83
CA ASN A 100 -1.56 0.99 5.37
C ASN A 100 -1.91 0.78 3.89
N GLU A 101 -1.85 1.81 3.07
CA GLU A 101 -2.12 1.70 1.62
C GLU A 101 -0.87 1.48 0.77
N ILE A 102 0.34 1.73 1.31
CA ILE A 102 1.60 1.65 0.58
C ILE A 102 2.43 0.46 1.06
N HIS A 103 2.70 -0.46 0.14
CA HIS A 103 3.49 -1.66 0.36
C HIS A 103 4.67 -1.66 -0.61
N LEU A 104 5.81 -1.10 -0.20
CA LEU A 104 7.03 -1.01 -0.99
C LEU A 104 8.19 -1.74 -0.31
N PRO A 105 9.17 -2.24 -1.08
CA PRO A 105 10.33 -2.92 -0.51
C PRO A 105 11.18 -1.99 0.35
N THR A 106 11.65 -2.51 1.47
CA THR A 106 12.59 -1.83 2.36
C THR A 106 13.70 -2.78 2.79
N ASN A 107 14.91 -2.25 2.96
CA ASN A 107 16.06 -2.98 3.50
C ASN A 107 17.10 -1.99 4.06
N GLU A 108 18.32 -2.44 4.30
CA GLU A 108 19.39 -1.59 4.83
C GLU A 108 19.72 -0.39 3.92
N ASP A 109 19.54 -0.52 2.60
CA ASP A 109 19.83 0.50 1.61
C ASP A 109 18.60 1.26 1.12
N ARG A 110 17.39 0.82 1.48
CA ARG A 110 16.13 1.33 0.94
C ARG A 110 15.18 1.82 2.02
N THR A 111 14.73 3.03 1.85
CA THR A 111 13.58 3.60 2.58
C THR A 111 12.49 3.94 1.59
N ALA A 112 11.29 3.37 1.75
CA ALA A 112 10.16 3.59 0.86
C ALA A 112 9.77 5.08 0.80
N VAL A 113 9.41 5.54 -0.40
CA VAL A 113 8.96 6.91 -0.66
C VAL A 113 7.56 6.88 -1.26
N CYS A 114 6.64 7.62 -0.65
CA CYS A 114 5.29 7.84 -1.17
C CYS A 114 5.24 9.08 -2.06
N CYS A 115 4.80 8.93 -3.32
CA CYS A 115 4.51 10.03 -4.23
C CYS A 115 3.06 9.88 -4.69
N LEU A 116 2.16 10.65 -4.07
CA LEU A 116 0.72 10.40 -4.13
C LEU A 116 -0.05 11.58 -4.73
N SER A 117 -1.17 11.24 -5.40
CA SER A 117 -2.23 12.16 -5.78
C SER A 117 -3.57 11.43 -5.81
N SER A 118 -4.68 12.17 -5.87
CA SER A 118 -6.02 11.58 -5.90
C SER A 118 -6.91 12.27 -6.94
N LEU A 119 -7.58 11.45 -7.77
CA LEU A 119 -8.61 11.89 -8.69
C LEU A 119 -9.92 12.16 -7.94
N ASN A 120 -10.59 13.27 -8.22
CA ASN A 120 -11.92 13.52 -7.69
C ASN A 120 -12.98 12.86 -8.61
N LEU A 121 -13.49 11.71 -8.19
CA LEU A 121 -14.50 10.95 -8.92
C LEU A 121 -15.87 11.63 -8.93
N GLU A 122 -16.14 12.57 -8.02
CA GLU A 122 -17.36 13.39 -8.09
C GLU A 122 -17.44 14.13 -9.43
N ARG A 123 -16.28 14.44 -10.00
CA ARG A 123 -16.13 15.13 -11.30
C ARG A 123 -15.76 14.18 -12.44
N TYR A 124 -16.01 12.87 -12.29
CA TYR A 124 -15.60 11.85 -13.28
C TYR A 124 -16.07 12.19 -14.69
N ASP A 125 -17.31 12.60 -14.88
CA ASP A 125 -17.87 12.91 -16.18
C ASP A 125 -17.22 14.12 -16.88
N GLU A 126 -16.55 14.99 -16.11
CA GLU A 126 -15.84 16.15 -16.67
C GLU A 126 -14.46 15.77 -17.21
N TRP A 127 -13.83 14.74 -16.67
CA TRP A 127 -12.44 14.41 -17.02
C TRP A 127 -12.23 13.03 -17.65
N LYS A 128 -13.20 12.11 -17.60
CA LYS A 128 -13.05 10.73 -18.09
C LYS A 128 -12.55 10.60 -19.54
N ASP A 129 -12.91 11.56 -20.41
CA ASP A 129 -12.54 11.59 -21.81
C ASP A 129 -11.37 12.54 -22.12
N THR A 130 -10.61 12.93 -21.06
CA THR A 130 -9.45 13.82 -21.17
C THR A 130 -8.14 13.08 -20.89
N SER A 131 -7.00 13.78 -21.02
CA SER A 131 -5.67 13.25 -20.66
C SER A 131 -5.37 13.27 -19.15
N LEU A 132 -6.29 13.70 -18.28
CA LEU A 132 -6.01 13.99 -16.87
C LEU A 132 -5.27 12.87 -16.14
N VAL A 133 -5.66 11.60 -16.32
CA VAL A 133 -4.99 10.46 -15.66
C VAL A 133 -3.53 10.35 -16.12
N LYS A 134 -3.29 10.46 -17.43
CA LYS A 134 -1.94 10.41 -18.01
C LYS A 134 -1.09 11.59 -17.53
N ASP A 135 -1.68 12.79 -17.55
CA ASP A 135 -1.00 14.01 -17.10
C ASP A 135 -0.62 13.91 -15.61
N LEU A 136 -1.46 13.31 -14.75
CA LEU A 136 -1.15 13.10 -13.35
C LEU A 136 -0.04 12.06 -13.13
N ILE A 137 0.00 10.97 -13.88
CA ILE A 137 1.11 10.00 -13.81
C ILE A 137 2.42 10.69 -14.20
N ARG A 138 2.43 11.45 -15.30
CA ARG A 138 3.60 12.24 -15.73
C ARG A 138 3.99 13.31 -14.71
N TYR A 139 3.02 13.99 -14.13
CA TYR A 139 3.24 14.97 -13.08
C TYR A 139 3.88 14.34 -11.83
N LEU A 140 3.36 13.21 -11.35
CA LEU A 140 3.92 12.49 -10.21
C LEU A 140 5.35 11.99 -10.50
N ASP A 141 5.63 11.47 -11.70
CA ASP A 141 6.99 11.10 -12.09
C ASP A 141 7.95 12.30 -12.05
N ASN A 142 7.49 13.48 -12.46
CA ASN A 142 8.28 14.71 -12.40
C ASN A 142 8.49 15.20 -10.95
N VAL A 143 7.46 15.11 -10.10
CA VAL A 143 7.57 15.41 -8.66
C VAL A 143 8.59 14.49 -7.99
N LEU A 144 8.53 13.19 -8.33
CA LEU A 144 9.50 12.22 -7.82
C LEU A 144 10.91 12.51 -8.34
N GLN A 145 11.06 12.93 -9.60
CA GLN A 145 12.36 13.36 -10.14
C GLN A 145 12.88 14.57 -9.38
N PHE A 146 12.03 15.57 -9.12
CA PHE A 146 12.43 16.73 -8.34
C PHE A 146 12.93 16.35 -6.94
N PHE A 147 12.24 15.40 -6.27
CA PHE A 147 12.71 14.85 -5.00
C PHE A 147 14.09 14.18 -5.15
N ILE A 148 14.30 13.34 -6.16
CA ILE A 148 15.57 12.65 -6.40
C ILE A 148 16.73 13.64 -6.58
N ASP A 149 16.47 14.73 -7.31
CA ASP A 149 17.50 15.73 -7.66
C ASP A 149 17.86 16.65 -6.47
N HIS A 150 16.93 16.85 -5.51
CA HIS A 150 17.08 17.82 -4.43
C HIS A 150 17.18 17.21 -3.03
N ALA A 151 16.94 15.89 -2.89
CA ALA A 151 17.04 15.21 -1.60
C ALA A 151 18.48 15.22 -1.09
N GLY A 152 18.69 15.69 0.13
CA GLY A 152 20.00 15.73 0.77
C GLY A 152 20.54 14.34 1.14
N ASP A 153 21.79 14.30 1.56
CA ASP A 153 22.48 13.04 1.89
C ASP A 153 21.92 12.38 3.16
N GLU A 154 21.28 13.15 4.05
CA GLU A 154 20.61 12.68 5.26
C GLU A 154 19.47 11.70 4.98
N ILE A 155 18.88 11.76 3.77
CA ILE A 155 17.82 10.85 3.30
C ILE A 155 18.25 10.05 2.06
N SER A 156 19.53 9.76 1.94
CA SER A 156 20.12 9.07 0.78
C SER A 156 19.45 7.73 0.46
N ARG A 157 19.02 6.96 1.47
CA ARG A 157 18.29 5.70 1.26
C ARG A 157 16.92 5.90 0.61
N ALA A 158 16.20 6.98 0.96
CA ALA A 158 14.94 7.34 0.35
C ALA A 158 15.15 7.79 -1.10
N ARG A 159 16.15 8.64 -1.34
CA ARG A 159 16.57 9.06 -2.70
C ARG A 159 16.92 7.85 -3.55
N TYR A 160 17.70 6.90 -3.02
CA TYR A 160 18.06 5.66 -3.71
C TYR A 160 16.84 4.82 -4.06
N SER A 161 15.92 4.54 -3.10
CA SER A 161 14.67 3.83 -3.38
C SER A 161 13.87 4.50 -4.48
N ALA A 162 13.64 5.81 -4.36
CA ALA A 162 12.90 6.58 -5.35
C ALA A 162 13.50 6.46 -6.75
N GLN A 163 14.82 6.49 -6.85
CA GLN A 163 15.56 6.36 -8.11
C GLN A 163 15.45 4.95 -8.70
N GLN A 164 15.49 3.91 -7.86
CA GLN A 164 15.50 2.52 -8.30
C GLN A 164 14.13 2.05 -8.79
N GLU A 165 13.06 2.35 -8.08
CA GLU A 165 11.72 1.80 -8.35
C GLU A 165 10.74 2.81 -8.96
N ARG A 166 10.95 4.10 -8.75
CA ARG A 166 10.07 5.18 -9.23
C ARG A 166 8.58 4.92 -8.99
N SER A 167 8.26 4.41 -7.80
CA SER A 167 6.88 4.08 -7.45
C SER A 167 6.01 5.31 -7.25
N LEU A 168 4.81 5.29 -7.85
CA LEU A 168 3.78 6.31 -7.76
C LEU A 168 2.53 5.72 -7.13
N GLY A 169 1.65 6.59 -6.62
CA GLY A 169 0.37 6.19 -6.07
C GLY A 169 -0.74 7.17 -6.44
N LEU A 170 -1.28 7.03 -7.65
CA LEU A 170 -2.48 7.76 -8.04
C LEU A 170 -3.71 7.05 -7.48
N GLY A 171 -4.44 7.73 -6.63
CA GLY A 171 -5.66 7.24 -5.99
C GLY A 171 -6.91 7.96 -6.48
N ALA A 172 -7.99 7.78 -5.73
CA ALA A 172 -9.27 8.41 -6.01
C ALA A 172 -10.03 8.74 -4.74
N MET A 173 -10.85 9.78 -4.80
CA MET A 173 -11.80 10.18 -3.76
C MET A 173 -13.14 10.53 -4.39
N GLY A 174 -14.19 10.66 -3.58
CA GLY A 174 -15.49 11.17 -4.04
C GLY A 174 -16.38 10.16 -4.77
N PHE A 175 -16.05 8.85 -4.76
CA PHE A 175 -16.88 7.83 -5.41
C PHE A 175 -18.31 7.80 -4.87
N HIS A 176 -18.49 7.87 -3.55
CA HIS A 176 -19.81 7.92 -2.95
C HIS A 176 -20.59 9.18 -3.38
N SER A 177 -19.92 10.35 -3.44
CA SER A 177 -20.55 11.58 -3.95
C SER A 177 -21.02 11.44 -5.40
N TYR A 178 -20.21 10.81 -6.25
CA TYR A 178 -20.59 10.48 -7.63
C TYR A 178 -21.85 9.62 -7.68
N LEU A 179 -21.90 8.54 -6.90
CA LEU A 179 -23.07 7.67 -6.83
C LEU A 179 -24.32 8.42 -6.34
N GLN A 180 -24.18 9.29 -5.32
CA GLN A 180 -25.29 10.09 -4.81
C GLN A 180 -25.84 11.06 -5.86
N GLN A 181 -24.99 11.74 -6.61
CA GLN A 181 -25.40 12.65 -7.70
C GLN A 181 -26.22 11.89 -8.76
N HIS A 182 -25.87 10.65 -9.04
CA HIS A 182 -26.56 9.80 -10.01
C HIS A 182 -27.70 8.97 -9.40
N ARG A 183 -28.00 9.15 -8.08
CA ARG A 183 -29.02 8.43 -7.33
C ARG A 183 -28.85 6.91 -7.38
N ILE A 184 -27.61 6.45 -7.32
CA ILE A 184 -27.22 5.03 -7.36
C ILE A 184 -26.98 4.57 -5.92
N PRO A 185 -27.68 3.56 -5.41
CA PRO A 185 -27.40 2.97 -4.11
C PRO A 185 -26.01 2.35 -4.07
N PHE A 186 -25.27 2.59 -2.98
CA PHE A 186 -23.88 2.13 -2.82
C PHE A 186 -23.73 0.61 -2.93
N GLU A 187 -24.68 -0.15 -2.37
CA GLU A 187 -24.67 -1.63 -2.38
C GLU A 187 -25.25 -2.25 -3.65
N SER A 188 -25.54 -1.46 -4.68
CA SER A 188 -26.14 -1.97 -5.92
C SER A 188 -25.12 -2.59 -6.87
N ASP A 189 -25.54 -3.56 -7.68
CA ASP A 189 -24.73 -4.12 -8.77
C ASP A 189 -24.29 -3.04 -9.78
N LEU A 190 -25.09 -1.99 -9.94
CA LEU A 190 -24.75 -0.86 -10.80
C LEU A 190 -23.57 -0.08 -10.23
N ALA A 191 -23.51 0.14 -8.91
CA ALA A 191 -22.38 0.80 -8.27
C ALA A 191 -21.10 -0.02 -8.43
N SER A 192 -21.17 -1.35 -8.29
CA SER A 192 -20.05 -2.27 -8.54
C SER A 192 -19.58 -2.19 -10.00
N SER A 193 -20.48 -2.22 -10.96
CA SER A 193 -20.14 -2.13 -12.39
C SER A 193 -19.50 -0.79 -12.76
N ILE A 194 -19.96 0.31 -12.17
CA ILE A 194 -19.37 1.64 -12.35
C ILE A 194 -17.97 1.69 -11.74
N ASN A 195 -17.79 1.16 -10.54
CA ASN A 195 -16.48 1.05 -9.91
C ASN A 195 -15.48 0.33 -10.81
N ASP A 196 -15.86 -0.84 -11.32
CA ASP A 196 -15.01 -1.62 -12.20
C ASP A 196 -14.65 -0.87 -13.48
N ALA A 197 -15.61 -0.19 -14.10
CA ALA A 197 -15.37 0.59 -15.32
C ALA A 197 -14.41 1.76 -15.08
N ILE A 198 -14.64 2.54 -14.00
CA ILE A 198 -13.80 3.69 -13.64
C ILE A 198 -12.36 3.25 -13.36
N PHE A 199 -12.18 2.26 -12.48
CA PHE A 199 -10.82 1.84 -12.09
C PHE A 199 -10.10 1.05 -13.17
N LYS A 200 -10.82 0.37 -14.06
CA LYS A 200 -10.24 -0.20 -15.27
C LYS A 200 -9.65 0.89 -16.16
N GLN A 201 -10.42 1.95 -16.46
CA GLN A 201 -9.97 3.07 -17.27
C GLN A 201 -8.76 3.78 -16.65
N ILE A 202 -8.81 4.08 -15.33
CA ILE A 202 -7.68 4.70 -14.63
C ILE A 202 -6.41 3.85 -14.76
N LYS A 203 -6.54 2.54 -14.56
CA LYS A 203 -5.43 1.60 -14.67
C LYS A 203 -4.85 1.55 -16.08
N GLU A 204 -5.72 1.47 -17.10
CA GLU A 204 -5.29 1.44 -18.50
C GLU A 204 -4.51 2.70 -18.88
N TYR A 205 -5.03 3.87 -18.57
CA TYR A 205 -4.35 5.15 -18.87
C TYR A 205 -3.05 5.33 -18.07
N ALA A 206 -3.00 4.87 -16.81
CA ALA A 206 -1.79 4.91 -16.01
C ALA A 206 -0.70 3.99 -16.60
N VAL A 207 -1.08 2.79 -17.09
CA VAL A 207 -0.16 1.85 -17.74
C VAL A 207 0.36 2.40 -19.05
N GLU A 208 -0.53 2.91 -19.91
CA GLU A 208 -0.12 3.54 -21.18
C GLU A 208 0.89 4.68 -20.94
N GLU A 209 0.66 5.52 -19.95
CA GLU A 209 1.54 6.65 -19.69
C GLU A 209 2.91 6.21 -19.12
N THR A 210 2.97 5.23 -18.22
CA THR A 210 4.27 4.74 -17.73
C THR A 210 5.09 4.05 -18.81
N GLU A 211 4.44 3.44 -19.82
CA GLU A 211 5.09 2.87 -21.01
C GLU A 211 5.65 3.98 -21.91
N LEU A 212 4.88 5.03 -22.19
CA LEU A 212 5.38 6.21 -22.90
C LEU A 212 6.54 6.90 -22.17
N LEU A 213 6.44 7.03 -20.85
CA LEU A 213 7.52 7.59 -20.03
C LEU A 213 8.78 6.72 -20.05
N ALA A 214 8.65 5.40 -20.17
CA ALA A 214 9.81 4.51 -20.33
C ALA A 214 10.50 4.73 -21.68
N GLU A 215 9.76 4.96 -22.77
CA GLU A 215 10.33 5.30 -24.06
C GLU A 215 11.02 6.66 -24.08
N GLU A 216 10.46 7.67 -23.38
CA GLU A 216 10.99 9.03 -23.33
C GLU A 216 12.18 9.21 -22.37
N LYS A 217 12.16 8.50 -21.23
CA LYS A 217 13.04 8.77 -20.08
C LYS A 217 13.73 7.52 -19.51
N GLU A 218 13.64 6.40 -20.23
CA GLU A 218 14.12 5.08 -19.81
C GLU A 218 13.30 4.44 -18.67
N GLU A 219 13.39 3.12 -18.58
CA GLU A 219 12.82 2.33 -17.48
C GLU A 219 13.56 2.60 -16.16
N ALA A 220 12.86 2.53 -15.03
CA ALA A 220 13.55 2.51 -13.75
C ALA A 220 14.43 1.26 -13.62
N PRO A 221 15.55 1.33 -12.86
CA PRO A 221 16.45 0.19 -12.70
C PRO A 221 15.76 -1.10 -12.23
N ASP A 222 14.74 -1.00 -11.37
CA ASP A 222 13.99 -2.16 -10.89
C ASP A 222 12.95 -2.68 -11.89
N MET A 223 12.66 -1.91 -12.93
CA MET A 223 11.68 -2.26 -13.97
C MET A 223 12.33 -2.61 -15.31
N LYS A 224 13.65 -2.75 -15.35
CA LYS A 224 14.41 -2.97 -16.60
C LYS A 224 13.93 -4.21 -17.34
N GLY A 225 13.58 -4.03 -18.61
CA GLY A 225 13.07 -5.09 -19.48
C GLY A 225 11.54 -5.31 -19.41
N THR A 226 10.82 -4.46 -18.70
CA THR A 226 9.35 -4.56 -18.59
C THR A 226 8.59 -3.63 -19.54
N GLY A 227 9.26 -2.67 -20.17
CA GLY A 227 8.65 -1.59 -20.94
C GLY A 227 8.00 -0.50 -20.07
N ARG A 228 8.22 -0.49 -18.75
CA ARG A 228 7.61 0.47 -17.82
C ARG A 228 8.63 1.27 -17.06
N ARG A 229 8.36 2.57 -16.89
CA ARG A 229 9.19 3.44 -16.09
C ARG A 229 8.96 3.26 -14.58
N ASN A 230 7.72 3.13 -14.14
CA ASN A 230 7.33 3.15 -12.74
C ASN A 230 6.92 1.75 -12.25
N ALA A 231 7.44 1.30 -11.11
CA ALA A 231 7.14 -0.03 -10.57
C ALA A 231 5.69 -0.15 -10.05
N HIS A 232 5.19 0.90 -9.43
CA HIS A 232 3.82 1.00 -8.93
C HIS A 232 3.19 2.30 -9.46
N LEU A 233 1.88 2.29 -9.68
CA LEU A 233 1.16 3.41 -10.30
C LEU A 233 -0.01 3.90 -9.47
N LEU A 234 -0.68 3.01 -8.75
CA LEU A 234 -1.96 3.27 -8.11
C LEU A 234 -1.91 2.95 -6.62
N ALA A 235 -2.51 3.82 -5.81
CA ALA A 235 -2.75 3.59 -4.39
C ALA A 235 -3.92 4.46 -3.93
N ILE A 236 -4.82 3.91 -3.13
CA ILE A 236 -5.93 4.67 -2.55
C ILE A 236 -5.49 5.18 -1.18
N ALA A 237 -5.00 6.40 -1.16
CA ALA A 237 -4.63 7.06 0.08
C ALA A 237 -5.89 7.50 0.85
N PRO A 238 -5.88 7.50 2.18
CA PRO A 238 -6.95 8.09 2.98
C PRO A 238 -7.05 9.59 2.72
N ASN A 239 -8.30 10.09 2.58
CA ASN A 239 -8.61 11.51 2.40
C ASN A 239 -9.62 11.96 3.44
#